data_8535fe23d17aa42b39b83c16d18b2ef1
#
_entry.id   8535fe23d17aa42b39b83c16d18b2ef1
#
_cell.length_a   1.000
_cell.length_b   1.000
_cell.length_c   1.000
_cell.angle_alpha   90.00
_cell.angle_beta   90.00
_cell.angle_gamma   90.00
#
_symmetry.space_group_name_H-M   'P 1'
#
loop_
_entity.id
_entity.type
_entity.pdbx_description
1 polymer ?
#
loop_
_entity_poly.entity_id
_entity_poly.type
_entity_poly.pdbx_seq_one_letter_code
_entity_poly.pdbx_strand_id
1 'polypeptide(L)'
;MPPATTDAFKEFLKSPQYVKLMTNQAVNRVLCEGITDFDSLCDFDKDSLKSLNKNCQTEIPKIVADVAANIAAEPAVKGAFISMLSSIRLLTSCNAAKYYKLVCRTPTLSNMKYTGVLDKFQVDWEQYEKLKKQDKPVVPLVKEADSVKKIINWAPIFVDCMSRIFGLQGPLSYVLRENAEVPSETEDPLLEGDYFGASGGLIQELTARIPLTGALYKTDNKTLYLHLQAACKGTSVETTVNAKRYRQDGRAAYMALIDHHAGDEKYNAIMKTTMAQLQGLKWNGRACALEKHVSTHRRCYEELLNCAEHVPTMIPGETQRVTYLVDSIECSDGPVNATLG
;
A
#
# COMPACT_ATOMS: atom_id res chain seq x y z
N MET A 1 32.10 -17.16 -13.48
CA MET A 1 31.15 -17.90 -14.33
C MET A 1 29.78 -17.46 -13.96
N PRO A 2 28.93 -17.04 -14.90
CA PRO A 2 27.51 -16.82 -14.57
C PRO A 2 26.92 -18.16 -14.11
N PRO A 3 25.98 -18.16 -13.17
CA PRO A 3 25.33 -19.38 -12.71
C PRO A 3 24.66 -20.08 -13.90
N ALA A 4 24.77 -21.40 -13.97
CA ALA A 4 24.11 -22.19 -15.01
C ALA A 4 22.60 -21.90 -14.98
N THR A 5 22.05 -21.46 -16.11
CA THR A 5 20.63 -21.19 -16.27
C THR A 5 19.84 -22.46 -15.97
N THR A 6 18.94 -22.43 -15.01
CA THR A 6 18.14 -23.60 -14.63
C THR A 6 17.18 -23.99 -15.76
N ASP A 7 16.90 -25.29 -15.92
CA ASP A 7 15.92 -25.75 -16.92
C ASP A 7 14.54 -25.14 -16.66
N ALA A 8 14.20 -24.87 -15.39
CA ALA A 8 12.99 -24.15 -15.00
C ALA A 8 12.91 -22.73 -15.61
N PHE A 9 14.02 -21.99 -15.67
CA PHE A 9 14.03 -20.65 -16.26
C PHE A 9 13.91 -20.68 -17.78
N LYS A 10 14.52 -21.68 -18.45
CA LYS A 10 14.32 -21.89 -19.89
C LYS A 10 12.88 -22.27 -20.22
N GLU A 11 12.24 -23.11 -19.39
CA GLU A 11 10.82 -23.42 -19.49
C GLU A 11 9.96 -22.16 -19.33
N PHE A 12 10.25 -21.32 -18.34
CA PHE A 12 9.59 -20.03 -18.14
C PHE A 12 9.65 -19.16 -19.40
N LEU A 13 10.77 -19.08 -20.07
CA LEU A 13 10.90 -18.27 -21.29
C LEU A 13 10.13 -18.86 -22.48
N LYS A 14 10.06 -20.17 -22.64
CA LYS A 14 9.48 -20.87 -23.81
C LYS A 14 8.00 -21.18 -23.68
N SER A 15 7.56 -21.57 -22.51
CA SER A 15 6.21 -22.11 -22.33
C SER A 15 5.11 -21.08 -22.58
N PRO A 16 4.03 -21.48 -23.25
CA PRO A 16 2.85 -20.64 -23.47
C PRO A 16 2.17 -20.13 -22.19
N GLN A 17 2.43 -20.81 -21.06
CA GLN A 17 1.88 -20.41 -19.74
C GLN A 17 2.64 -19.26 -19.12
N TYR A 18 3.80 -18.88 -19.66
CA TYR A 18 4.69 -17.83 -19.17
C TYR A 18 4.99 -16.79 -20.25
N VAL A 19 6.26 -16.52 -20.52
CA VAL A 19 6.70 -15.49 -21.49
C VAL A 19 6.34 -15.83 -22.94
N LYS A 20 6.34 -17.13 -23.31
CA LYS A 20 6.03 -17.61 -24.65
C LYS A 20 6.98 -17.07 -25.73
N LEU A 21 8.28 -17.20 -25.54
CA LEU A 21 9.23 -16.93 -26.61
C LEU A 21 9.14 -18.02 -27.69
N MET A 22 8.89 -17.60 -28.93
CA MET A 22 8.53 -18.51 -30.02
C MET A 22 9.69 -19.35 -30.56
N THR A 23 10.94 -18.91 -30.36
CA THR A 23 12.13 -19.56 -30.91
C THR A 23 13.25 -19.70 -29.89
N ASN A 24 14.09 -20.74 -30.06
CA ASN A 24 15.30 -20.88 -29.26
C ASN A 24 16.26 -19.69 -29.40
N GLN A 25 16.28 -19.07 -30.57
CA GLN A 25 17.07 -17.87 -30.84
C GLN A 25 16.67 -16.69 -29.98
N ALA A 26 15.35 -16.44 -29.82
CA ALA A 26 14.84 -15.41 -28.94
C ALA A 26 15.20 -15.69 -27.47
N VAL A 27 15.10 -16.95 -27.04
CA VAL A 27 15.52 -17.37 -25.68
C VAL A 27 17.00 -17.11 -25.48
N ASN A 28 17.86 -17.57 -26.40
CA ASN A 28 19.31 -17.36 -26.31
C ASN A 28 19.66 -15.87 -26.29
N ARG A 29 18.95 -15.04 -27.05
CA ARG A 29 19.17 -13.60 -27.04
C ARG A 29 18.83 -12.97 -25.71
N VAL A 30 17.69 -13.32 -25.11
CA VAL A 30 17.28 -12.86 -23.77
C VAL A 30 18.35 -13.23 -22.73
N LEU A 31 18.84 -14.48 -22.77
CA LEU A 31 19.89 -14.94 -21.88
C LEU A 31 21.22 -14.19 -22.08
N CYS A 32 21.61 -13.89 -23.34
CA CYS A 32 22.79 -13.11 -23.65
C CYS A 32 22.73 -11.65 -23.20
N GLU A 33 21.55 -11.07 -23.13
CA GLU A 33 21.36 -9.70 -22.61
C GLU A 33 21.34 -9.65 -21.06
N GLY A 34 21.58 -10.76 -20.38
CA GLY A 34 21.75 -10.83 -18.93
C GLY A 34 20.50 -11.27 -18.16
N ILE A 35 19.41 -11.62 -18.83
CA ILE A 35 18.22 -12.19 -18.17
C ILE A 35 18.43 -13.71 -18.08
N THR A 36 19.11 -14.17 -17.04
CA THR A 36 19.57 -15.56 -16.90
C THR A 36 18.78 -16.39 -15.88
N ASP A 37 18.09 -15.73 -14.98
CA ASP A 37 17.31 -16.30 -13.88
C ASP A 37 16.19 -15.37 -13.43
N PHE A 38 15.43 -15.77 -12.41
CA PHE A 38 14.35 -14.95 -11.88
C PHE A 38 14.82 -13.69 -11.15
N ASP A 39 16.00 -13.71 -10.56
CA ASP A 39 16.57 -12.54 -9.87
C ASP A 39 16.99 -11.47 -10.87
N SER A 40 17.58 -11.85 -11.99
CA SER A 40 18.00 -10.94 -13.06
C SER A 40 16.83 -10.21 -13.72
N LEU A 41 15.60 -10.75 -13.67
CA LEU A 41 14.39 -10.05 -14.13
C LEU A 41 14.20 -8.71 -13.43
N CYS A 42 14.63 -8.59 -12.16
CA CYS A 42 14.46 -7.36 -11.37
C CYS A 42 15.24 -6.17 -11.93
N ASP A 43 16.27 -6.41 -12.72
CA ASP A 43 17.17 -5.37 -13.23
C ASP A 43 16.67 -4.75 -14.54
N PHE A 44 15.63 -5.33 -15.15
CA PHE A 44 15.07 -4.87 -16.42
C PHE A 44 13.80 -4.03 -16.23
N ASP A 45 13.71 -2.99 -17.05
CA ASP A 45 12.56 -2.11 -17.14
C ASP A 45 12.03 -2.02 -18.58
N LYS A 46 11.03 -1.18 -18.80
CA LYS A 46 10.41 -0.99 -20.11
C LYS A 46 11.41 -0.51 -21.17
N ASP A 47 12.38 0.31 -20.82
CA ASP A 47 13.33 0.89 -21.76
C ASP A 47 14.45 -0.11 -22.06
N SER A 48 14.89 -0.87 -21.07
CA SER A 48 15.81 -2.01 -21.26
C SER A 48 15.20 -3.06 -22.19
N LEU A 49 13.91 -3.38 -22.04
CA LEU A 49 13.24 -4.35 -22.93
C LEU A 49 12.99 -3.82 -24.34
N LYS A 50 12.80 -2.49 -24.52
CA LYS A 50 12.80 -1.89 -25.88
C LYS A 50 14.17 -2.03 -26.53
N SER A 51 15.24 -1.79 -25.78
CA SER A 51 16.61 -1.98 -26.25
C SER A 51 16.89 -3.44 -26.59
N LEU A 52 16.43 -4.39 -25.76
CA LEU A 52 16.49 -5.81 -26.04
C LEU A 52 15.84 -6.15 -27.39
N ASN A 53 14.62 -5.67 -27.67
CA ASN A 53 13.95 -5.91 -28.95
C ASN A 53 14.76 -5.37 -30.15
N LYS A 54 15.37 -4.19 -30.00
CA LYS A 54 16.26 -3.63 -31.02
C LYS A 54 17.51 -4.48 -31.20
N ASN A 55 18.12 -4.91 -30.10
CA ASN A 55 19.32 -5.73 -30.10
C ASN A 55 19.08 -7.13 -30.69
N CYS A 56 17.88 -7.70 -30.57
CA CYS A 56 17.52 -8.98 -31.18
C CYS A 56 17.67 -9.00 -32.69
N GLN A 57 17.66 -7.83 -33.33
CA GLN A 57 17.83 -7.69 -34.80
C GLN A 57 19.28 -7.62 -35.23
N THR A 58 20.23 -7.47 -34.30
CA THR A 58 21.67 -7.33 -34.57
C THR A 58 22.42 -8.64 -34.34
N GLU A 59 23.63 -8.75 -34.89
CA GLU A 59 24.54 -9.87 -34.58
C GLU A 59 24.99 -9.87 -33.13
N ILE A 60 25.07 -11.06 -32.52
CA ILE A 60 25.61 -11.20 -31.16
C ILE A 60 27.16 -11.07 -31.25
N PRO A 61 27.78 -10.18 -30.45
CA PRO A 61 29.24 -10.09 -30.38
C PRO A 61 29.87 -11.44 -29.96
N LYS A 62 31.05 -11.76 -30.48
CA LYS A 62 31.75 -13.04 -30.23
C LYS A 62 31.91 -13.40 -28.74
N ILE A 63 32.16 -12.41 -27.88
CA ILE A 63 32.34 -12.61 -26.43
C ILE A 63 31.03 -13.10 -25.76
N VAL A 64 29.88 -12.68 -26.29
CA VAL A 64 28.56 -13.11 -25.80
C VAL A 64 28.16 -14.44 -26.43
N ALA A 65 28.68 -14.75 -27.61
CA ALA A 65 28.46 -16.04 -28.28
C ALA A 65 29.04 -17.21 -27.47
N ASP A 66 30.19 -17.05 -26.78
CA ASP A 66 30.77 -18.09 -25.94
C ASP A 66 29.88 -18.42 -24.72
N VAL A 67 29.17 -17.45 -24.17
CA VAL A 67 28.15 -17.66 -23.11
C VAL A 67 26.93 -18.36 -23.70
N ALA A 68 26.51 -17.98 -24.90
CA ALA A 68 25.38 -18.61 -25.60
C ALA A 68 25.71 -20.04 -26.05
N ALA A 69 26.95 -20.33 -26.46
CA ALA A 69 27.42 -21.66 -26.82
C ALA A 69 27.37 -22.65 -25.64
N ASN A 70 27.59 -22.17 -24.43
CA ASN A 70 27.46 -22.98 -23.20
C ASN A 70 26.00 -23.21 -22.80
N ILE A 71 25.07 -22.41 -23.33
CA ILE A 71 23.63 -22.47 -22.98
C ILE A 71 22.84 -23.24 -24.05
N ALA A 72 23.21 -23.14 -25.31
CA ALA A 72 22.57 -23.84 -26.41
C ALA A 72 23.56 -24.11 -27.58
N ALA A 73 23.51 -25.30 -28.12
CA ALA A 73 24.34 -25.71 -29.26
C ALA A 73 23.95 -25.07 -30.62
N GLU A 74 23.06 -24.05 -30.62
CA GLU A 74 22.63 -23.39 -31.84
C GLU A 74 23.38 -22.08 -32.07
N PRO A 75 23.86 -21.84 -33.30
CA PRO A 75 24.54 -20.59 -33.63
C PRO A 75 23.57 -19.40 -33.51
N ALA A 76 24.05 -18.29 -32.99
CA ALA A 76 23.32 -17.05 -32.95
C ALA A 76 23.03 -16.53 -34.37
N VAL A 77 21.80 -16.58 -34.80
CA VAL A 77 21.35 -16.11 -36.12
C VAL A 77 20.79 -14.68 -36.01
N LYS A 78 21.12 -13.88 -37.07
CA LYS A 78 20.47 -12.56 -37.25
C LYS A 78 18.96 -12.69 -37.23
N GLY A 79 18.28 -11.74 -36.52
CA GLY A 79 16.85 -11.60 -36.65
C GLY A 79 16.01 -12.43 -35.68
N ALA A 80 16.49 -12.72 -34.47
CA ALA A 80 15.63 -13.23 -33.41
C ALA A 80 14.48 -12.23 -33.16
N PHE A 81 13.24 -12.69 -33.32
CA PHE A 81 12.05 -11.85 -33.14
C PHE A 81 11.38 -12.18 -31.81
N ILE A 82 11.18 -11.14 -31.01
CA ILE A 82 10.35 -11.23 -29.81
C ILE A 82 8.99 -10.60 -30.15
N SER A 83 7.92 -11.40 -30.09
CA SER A 83 6.58 -10.90 -30.38
C SER A 83 6.17 -9.82 -29.37
N MET A 84 5.24 -8.95 -29.78
CA MET A 84 4.68 -7.94 -28.87
C MET A 84 4.09 -8.57 -27.61
N LEU A 85 3.38 -9.69 -27.76
CA LEU A 85 2.81 -10.43 -26.64
C LEU A 85 3.91 -10.94 -25.68
N SER A 86 4.97 -11.53 -26.22
CA SER A 86 6.11 -12.02 -25.41
C SER A 86 6.82 -10.86 -24.70
N SER A 87 6.94 -9.70 -25.36
CA SER A 87 7.51 -8.50 -24.75
C SER A 87 6.68 -7.98 -23.58
N ILE A 88 5.35 -7.95 -23.75
CA ILE A 88 4.42 -7.54 -22.66
C ILE A 88 4.55 -8.52 -21.48
N ARG A 89 4.50 -9.81 -21.73
CA ARG A 89 4.62 -10.85 -20.71
C ARG A 89 5.97 -10.81 -20.00
N LEU A 90 7.04 -10.59 -20.73
CA LEU A 90 8.37 -10.44 -20.13
C LEU A 90 8.43 -9.20 -19.23
N LEU A 91 7.90 -8.06 -19.67
CA LEU A 91 7.80 -6.84 -18.84
C LEU A 91 7.00 -7.09 -17.57
N THR A 92 5.85 -7.73 -17.68
CA THR A 92 5.00 -8.07 -16.53
C THR A 92 5.75 -8.98 -15.55
N SER A 93 6.50 -9.95 -16.06
CA SER A 93 7.34 -10.84 -15.24
C SER A 93 8.48 -10.09 -14.57
N CYS A 94 9.12 -9.13 -15.24
CA CYS A 94 10.13 -8.26 -14.64
C CYS A 94 9.54 -7.43 -13.48
N ASN A 95 8.34 -6.89 -13.66
CA ASN A 95 7.66 -6.13 -12.63
C ASN A 95 7.20 -7.00 -11.45
N ALA A 96 6.73 -8.21 -11.72
CA ALA A 96 6.41 -9.20 -10.68
C ALA A 96 7.65 -9.60 -9.89
N ALA A 97 8.79 -9.83 -10.54
CA ALA A 97 10.06 -10.09 -9.85
C ALA A 97 10.48 -8.93 -8.94
N LYS A 98 10.33 -7.67 -9.40
CA LYS A 98 10.57 -6.48 -8.56
C LYS A 98 9.65 -6.44 -7.35
N TYR A 99 8.38 -6.77 -7.52
CA TYR A 99 7.44 -6.88 -6.40
C TYR A 99 7.91 -7.92 -5.37
N TYR A 100 8.27 -9.14 -5.82
CA TYR A 100 8.79 -10.18 -4.92
C TYR A 100 10.05 -9.72 -4.18
N LYS A 101 10.94 -9.01 -4.85
CA LYS A 101 12.14 -8.44 -4.22
C LYS A 101 11.79 -7.41 -3.13
N LEU A 102 10.79 -6.54 -3.37
CA LEU A 102 10.33 -5.56 -2.38
C LEU A 102 9.76 -6.22 -1.13
N VAL A 103 9.03 -7.31 -1.29
CA VAL A 103 8.46 -8.09 -0.16
C VAL A 103 9.43 -9.15 0.39
N CYS A 104 10.70 -9.12 -0.04
CA CYS A 104 11.77 -10.05 0.37
C CYS A 104 11.44 -11.53 0.12
N ARG A 105 10.77 -11.83 -0.99
CA ARG A 105 10.49 -13.19 -1.44
C ARG A 105 11.28 -13.50 -2.71
N THR A 106 11.60 -14.79 -2.90
CA THR A 106 12.22 -15.26 -4.14
C THR A 106 11.14 -15.69 -5.13
N PRO A 107 11.11 -15.13 -6.35
CA PRO A 107 10.18 -15.58 -7.36
C PRO A 107 10.47 -17.01 -7.79
N THR A 108 9.42 -17.80 -7.99
CA THR A 108 9.50 -19.21 -8.43
C THR A 108 8.71 -19.38 -9.73
N LEU A 109 8.91 -20.50 -10.42
CA LEU A 109 8.18 -20.80 -11.64
C LEU A 109 6.67 -20.76 -11.41
N SER A 110 6.18 -21.29 -10.28
CA SER A 110 4.74 -21.36 -9.99
C SER A 110 4.09 -19.98 -9.87
N ASN A 111 4.75 -19.02 -9.25
CA ASN A 111 4.18 -17.67 -9.04
C ASN A 111 4.46 -16.69 -10.18
N MET A 112 5.14 -17.14 -11.23
CA MET A 112 5.35 -16.40 -12.49
C MET A 112 4.44 -16.87 -13.62
N LYS A 113 3.46 -17.75 -13.33
CA LYS A 113 2.51 -18.22 -14.32
C LYS A 113 1.62 -17.08 -14.78
N TYR A 114 1.57 -16.87 -16.11
CA TYR A 114 0.77 -15.80 -16.71
C TYR A 114 -0.72 -16.09 -16.63
N THR A 115 -1.43 -15.38 -15.79
CA THR A 115 -2.87 -15.48 -15.55
C THR A 115 -3.50 -14.10 -15.63
N GLY A 116 -4.83 -14.01 -15.58
CA GLY A 116 -5.53 -12.71 -15.51
C GLY A 116 -5.14 -11.85 -14.29
N VAL A 117 -4.58 -12.47 -13.25
CA VAL A 117 -4.06 -11.75 -12.07
C VAL A 117 -2.81 -10.94 -12.46
N LEU A 118 -1.89 -11.50 -13.25
CA LEU A 118 -0.71 -10.77 -13.72
C LEU A 118 -1.07 -9.62 -14.67
N ASP A 119 -2.13 -9.74 -15.48
CA ASP A 119 -2.61 -8.62 -16.29
C ASP A 119 -3.09 -7.47 -15.41
N LYS A 120 -3.88 -7.76 -14.38
CA LYS A 120 -4.35 -6.78 -13.40
C LYS A 120 -3.20 -6.18 -12.61
N PHE A 121 -2.27 -7.02 -12.14
CA PHE A 121 -1.04 -6.59 -11.48
C PHE A 121 -0.24 -5.61 -12.34
N GLN A 122 -0.09 -5.86 -13.65
CA GLN A 122 0.64 -4.97 -14.55
C GLN A 122 0.03 -3.56 -14.58
N VAL A 123 -1.30 -3.46 -14.60
CA VAL A 123 -2.01 -2.17 -14.56
C VAL A 123 -1.73 -1.43 -13.25
N ASP A 124 -1.82 -2.13 -12.13
CA ASP A 124 -1.57 -1.56 -10.79
C ASP A 124 -0.10 -1.17 -10.60
N TRP A 125 0.84 -1.98 -11.15
CA TRP A 125 2.26 -1.65 -11.16
C TRP A 125 2.56 -0.37 -11.96
N GLU A 126 1.92 -0.18 -13.11
CA GLU A 126 2.09 1.05 -13.89
C GLU A 126 1.55 2.28 -13.15
N GLN A 127 0.46 2.12 -12.39
CA GLN A 127 -0.05 3.19 -11.54
C GLN A 127 0.91 3.49 -10.38
N TYR A 128 1.45 2.46 -9.73
CA TYR A 128 2.46 2.59 -8.69
C TYR A 128 3.71 3.34 -9.19
N GLU A 129 4.24 2.97 -10.35
CA GLU A 129 5.39 3.67 -10.96
C GLU A 129 5.08 5.12 -11.35
N LYS A 130 3.84 5.43 -11.74
CA LYS A 130 3.39 6.81 -11.98
C LYS A 130 3.34 7.61 -10.68
N LEU A 131 2.76 7.04 -9.62
CA LEU A 131 2.70 7.68 -8.30
C LEU A 131 4.09 7.96 -7.74
N LYS A 132 5.03 7.02 -7.90
CA LYS A 132 6.42 7.18 -7.46
C LYS A 132 7.16 8.35 -8.14
N LYS A 133 6.73 8.73 -9.35
CA LYS A 133 7.31 9.85 -10.12
C LYS A 133 6.60 11.18 -9.87
N GLN A 134 5.48 11.20 -9.16
CA GLN A 134 4.77 12.43 -8.82
C GLN A 134 5.49 13.22 -7.72
N ASP A 135 5.18 14.51 -7.65
CA ASP A 135 5.68 15.35 -6.56
C ASP A 135 5.20 14.81 -5.21
N LYS A 136 6.10 14.85 -4.23
CA LYS A 136 5.79 14.40 -2.89
C LYS A 136 4.67 15.27 -2.29
N PRO A 137 3.65 14.66 -1.68
CA PRO A 137 2.61 15.42 -1.02
C PRO A 137 3.18 16.22 0.16
N VAL A 138 2.52 17.31 0.48
CA VAL A 138 2.85 18.09 1.68
C VAL A 138 2.44 17.29 2.92
N VAL A 139 3.38 17.07 3.82
CA VAL A 139 3.13 16.32 5.06
C VAL A 139 2.16 17.11 5.94
N PRO A 140 1.04 16.51 6.36
CA PRO A 140 0.06 17.19 7.20
C PRO A 140 0.65 17.53 8.58
N LEU A 141 0.55 18.79 8.96
CA LEU A 141 1.02 19.26 10.27
C LEU A 141 -0.03 18.95 11.34
N VAL A 142 0.44 18.59 12.53
CA VAL A 142 -0.41 18.51 13.71
C VAL A 142 -0.66 19.94 14.18
N LYS A 143 -1.83 20.49 13.86
CA LYS A 143 -2.23 21.82 14.28
C LYS A 143 -2.93 21.73 15.62
N GLU A 144 -2.38 22.44 16.65
CA GLU A 144 -2.99 22.59 17.99
C GLU A 144 -3.42 21.25 18.62
N ALA A 145 -2.48 20.40 18.92
CA ALA A 145 -2.67 19.02 19.38
C ALA A 145 -3.20 18.89 20.84
N ASP A 146 -3.84 19.91 21.37
CA ASP A 146 -4.36 19.89 22.73
C ASP A 146 -5.59 18.98 22.95
N SER A 147 -6.11 18.37 21.90
CA SER A 147 -7.22 17.41 22.00
C SER A 147 -6.91 16.09 21.33
N VAL A 148 -7.27 15.01 22.02
CA VAL A 148 -7.22 13.61 21.54
C VAL A 148 -7.87 13.46 20.16
N LYS A 149 -9.03 14.09 19.94
CA LYS A 149 -9.75 14.10 18.65
C LYS A 149 -8.89 14.56 17.48
N LYS A 150 -7.97 15.51 17.69
CA LYS A 150 -7.14 16.05 16.61
C LYS A 150 -6.08 15.05 16.16
N ILE A 151 -5.50 14.29 17.07
CA ILE A 151 -4.54 13.22 16.73
C ILE A 151 -5.26 12.06 16.03
N ILE A 152 -6.41 11.63 16.54
CA ILE A 152 -7.22 10.57 15.91
C ILE A 152 -7.59 10.94 14.46
N ASN A 153 -8.02 12.17 14.21
CA ASN A 153 -8.37 12.64 12.86
C ASN A 153 -7.14 12.88 11.97
N TRP A 154 -6.01 13.26 12.56
CA TRP A 154 -4.76 13.52 11.83
C TRP A 154 -4.06 12.23 11.40
N ALA A 155 -4.07 11.19 12.23
CA ALA A 155 -3.32 9.97 12.00
C ALA A 155 -3.67 9.27 10.66
N PRO A 156 -4.93 9.06 10.27
CA PRO A 156 -5.27 8.49 8.98
C PRO A 156 -4.78 9.33 7.80
N ILE A 157 -4.86 10.68 7.91
CA ILE A 157 -4.39 11.60 6.89
C ILE A 157 -2.85 11.52 6.75
N PHE A 158 -2.14 11.37 7.86
CA PHE A 158 -0.70 11.17 7.86
C PHE A 158 -0.33 9.83 7.21
N VAL A 159 -1.02 8.73 7.53
CA VAL A 159 -0.80 7.42 6.92
C VAL A 159 -1.06 7.48 5.41
N ASP A 160 -2.17 8.09 4.96
CA ASP A 160 -2.45 8.29 3.53
C ASP A 160 -1.35 9.12 2.85
N CYS A 161 -0.87 10.18 3.48
CA CYS A 161 0.26 10.95 2.97
C CYS A 161 1.52 10.08 2.84
N MET A 162 1.85 9.26 3.84
CA MET A 162 3.01 8.36 3.82
C MET A 162 2.86 7.24 2.78
N SER A 163 1.65 6.87 2.39
CA SER A 163 1.41 5.92 1.30
C SER A 163 1.83 6.46 -0.09
N ARG A 164 1.94 7.77 -0.21
CA ARG A 164 2.37 8.49 -1.43
C ARG A 164 3.80 9.01 -1.37
N ILE A 165 4.50 8.83 -0.25
CA ILE A 165 5.92 9.14 -0.11
C ILE A 165 6.70 7.84 -0.13
N PHE A 166 7.60 7.70 -1.12
CA PHE A 166 8.37 6.47 -1.32
C PHE A 166 9.74 6.57 -0.67
N GLY A 167 10.05 5.57 0.15
CA GLY A 167 11.37 5.32 0.70
C GLY A 167 12.22 4.46 -0.24
N LEU A 168 13.23 3.80 0.32
CA LEU A 168 14.10 2.90 -0.44
C LEU A 168 13.44 1.55 -0.74
N GLN A 169 12.57 1.07 0.16
CA GLN A 169 11.95 -0.24 0.01
C GLN A 169 10.53 -0.16 -0.56
N GLY A 170 9.82 0.95 -0.32
CA GLY A 170 8.45 1.11 -0.80
C GLY A 170 7.76 2.36 -0.26
N PRO A 171 6.42 2.43 -0.29
CA PRO A 171 5.67 3.54 0.30
C PRO A 171 5.89 3.58 1.81
N LEU A 172 6.24 4.74 2.38
CA LEU A 172 6.60 4.84 3.81
C LEU A 172 5.49 4.39 4.78
N SER A 173 4.25 4.28 4.30
CA SER A 173 3.14 3.73 5.10
C SER A 173 3.40 2.32 5.63
N TYR A 174 4.24 1.49 4.95
CA TYR A 174 4.56 0.15 5.44
C TYR A 174 5.23 0.16 6.83
N VAL A 175 5.97 1.23 7.14
CA VAL A 175 6.62 1.40 8.45
C VAL A 175 5.59 1.68 9.54
N LEU A 176 4.42 2.25 9.19
CA LEU A 176 3.36 2.67 10.11
C LEU A 176 2.33 1.58 10.43
N ARG A 177 2.35 0.43 9.72
CA ARG A 177 1.35 -0.62 9.96
C ARG A 177 1.40 -1.09 11.42
N GLU A 178 0.24 -1.33 12.00
CA GLU A 178 0.11 -1.77 13.39
C GLU A 178 0.68 -3.18 13.59
N ASN A 179 0.25 -4.13 12.77
CA ASN A 179 0.77 -5.48 12.84
C ASN A 179 2.19 -5.55 12.24
N ALA A 180 3.14 -5.99 13.04
CA ALA A 180 4.52 -6.18 12.61
C ALA A 180 4.69 -7.49 11.78
N GLU A 181 3.80 -8.46 11.93
CA GLU A 181 3.85 -9.72 11.22
C GLU A 181 3.53 -9.53 9.74
N VAL A 182 4.29 -10.20 8.90
CA VAL A 182 4.04 -10.26 7.47
C VAL A 182 3.09 -11.44 7.20
N PRO A 183 2.08 -11.29 6.33
CA PRO A 183 1.23 -12.40 5.94
C PRO A 183 2.03 -13.62 5.47
N SER A 184 1.52 -14.82 5.75
CA SER A 184 2.19 -16.08 5.47
C SER A 184 2.64 -16.20 4.01
N GLU A 185 3.74 -16.92 3.76
CA GLU A 185 4.22 -17.22 2.40
C GLU A 185 3.23 -18.08 1.60
N THR A 186 2.35 -18.82 2.26
CA THR A 186 1.29 -19.58 1.61
C THR A 186 0.21 -18.70 0.99
N GLU A 187 0.09 -17.46 1.46
CA GLU A 187 -0.80 -16.45 0.92
C GLU A 187 -0.08 -15.62 -0.13
N ASP A 188 0.21 -16.20 -1.29
CA ASP A 188 0.84 -15.47 -2.40
C ASP A 188 -0.24 -14.78 -3.24
N PRO A 189 -0.27 -13.45 -3.23
CA PRO A 189 -1.32 -12.71 -3.90
C PRO A 189 -1.31 -12.82 -5.42
N LEU A 190 -0.17 -13.08 -6.03
CA LEU A 190 -0.10 -13.27 -7.49
C LEU A 190 -0.56 -14.68 -7.91
N LEU A 191 -0.75 -15.61 -6.96
CA LEU A 191 -1.34 -16.93 -7.20
C LEU A 191 -2.85 -16.95 -6.92
N GLU A 192 -3.32 -16.15 -5.97
CA GLU A 192 -4.72 -16.11 -5.56
C GLU A 192 -5.47 -15.07 -6.38
N GLY A 193 -6.44 -15.49 -7.18
CA GLY A 193 -7.11 -14.69 -8.20
C GLY A 193 -7.83 -13.41 -7.74
N ASP A 194 -8.00 -13.18 -6.43
CA ASP A 194 -8.77 -12.05 -5.86
C ASP A 194 -7.97 -11.06 -5.01
N TYR A 195 -6.70 -11.20 -5.00
CA TYR A 195 -5.79 -10.48 -4.12
C TYR A 195 -5.93 -8.94 -4.14
N PHE A 196 -5.89 -8.31 -5.29
CA PHE A 196 -6.01 -6.84 -5.37
C PHE A 196 -7.42 -6.32 -5.07
N GLY A 197 -8.44 -7.17 -5.12
CA GLY A 197 -9.81 -6.82 -4.78
C GLY A 197 -10.05 -6.70 -3.28
N ALA A 198 -9.44 -7.60 -2.49
CA ALA A 198 -9.64 -7.67 -1.04
C ALA A 198 -8.84 -6.59 -0.29
N SER A 199 -7.66 -6.21 -0.78
CA SER A 199 -6.73 -5.34 -0.07
C SER A 199 -6.69 -3.88 -0.55
N GLY A 200 -7.46 -3.51 -1.57
CA GLY A 200 -7.52 -2.13 -2.04
C GLY A 200 -6.38 -1.68 -2.95
N GLY A 201 -5.56 -2.62 -3.47
CA GLY A 201 -4.54 -2.35 -4.48
C GLY A 201 -3.09 -2.55 -4.03
N LEU A 202 -2.16 -2.35 -4.98
CA LEU A 202 -0.74 -2.67 -4.80
C LEU A 202 -0.07 -1.93 -3.64
N ILE A 203 -0.44 -0.67 -3.36
CA ILE A 203 0.16 0.11 -2.27
C ILE A 203 -0.20 -0.49 -0.91
N GLN A 204 -1.45 -0.88 -0.70
CA GLN A 204 -1.91 -1.53 0.53
C GLN A 204 -1.22 -2.86 0.73
N GLU A 205 -1.05 -3.62 -0.33
CA GLU A 205 -0.31 -4.89 -0.29
C GLU A 205 1.17 -4.71 0.04
N LEU A 206 1.84 -3.78 -0.59
CA LEU A 206 3.21 -3.45 -0.24
C LEU A 206 3.30 -2.99 1.21
N THR A 207 2.33 -2.18 1.67
CA THR A 207 2.24 -1.74 3.06
C THR A 207 2.11 -2.94 4.02
N ALA A 208 1.32 -3.95 3.67
CA ALA A 208 1.11 -5.13 4.50
C ALA A 208 2.30 -6.11 4.48
N ARG A 209 3.00 -6.25 3.35
CA ARG A 209 3.95 -7.34 3.11
C ARG A 209 5.42 -6.96 3.18
N ILE A 210 5.79 -5.69 3.03
CA ILE A 210 7.21 -5.29 3.14
C ILE A 210 7.69 -5.56 4.57
N PRO A 211 8.80 -6.31 4.76
CA PRO A 211 9.32 -6.63 6.09
C PRO A 211 9.79 -5.39 6.87
N LEU A 212 9.54 -5.38 8.18
CA LEU A 212 10.03 -4.34 9.09
C LEU A 212 11.45 -4.65 9.62
N THR A 213 12.30 -5.14 8.74
CA THR A 213 13.67 -5.56 9.06
C THR A 213 14.66 -5.17 7.95
N GLY A 214 15.94 -5.27 8.25
CA GLY A 214 16.99 -5.02 7.26
C GLY A 214 17.46 -3.56 7.18
N ALA A 215 18.45 -3.32 6.30
CA ALA A 215 19.11 -2.02 6.16
C ALA A 215 18.19 -0.96 5.50
N LEU A 216 17.42 -1.39 4.50
CA LEU A 216 16.48 -0.50 3.79
C LEU A 216 15.38 -0.01 4.72
N TYR A 217 14.77 -0.93 5.50
CA TYR A 217 13.82 -0.58 6.53
C TYR A 217 14.39 0.45 7.53
N LYS A 218 15.61 0.23 8.03
CA LYS A 218 16.23 1.16 8.97
C LYS A 218 16.36 2.58 8.40
N THR A 219 16.65 2.70 7.10
CA THR A 219 16.75 3.99 6.42
C THR A 219 15.38 4.63 6.24
N ASP A 220 14.39 3.84 5.82
CA ASP A 220 13.01 4.31 5.64
C ASP A 220 12.39 4.71 6.98
N ASN A 221 12.66 3.97 8.05
CA ASN A 221 12.23 4.28 9.40
C ASN A 221 12.80 5.63 9.92
N LYS A 222 14.07 5.92 9.61
CA LYS A 222 14.66 7.24 9.89
C LYS A 222 14.00 8.34 9.07
N THR A 223 13.74 8.09 7.80
CA THR A 223 13.06 9.06 6.92
C THR A 223 11.66 9.38 7.46
N LEU A 224 10.92 8.34 7.89
CA LEU A 224 9.64 8.50 8.56
C LEU A 224 9.75 9.34 9.82
N TYR A 225 10.79 9.10 10.66
CA TYR A 225 11.02 9.89 11.87
C TYR A 225 11.15 11.38 11.55
N LEU A 226 11.90 11.75 10.51
CA LEU A 226 12.06 13.15 10.11
C LEU A 226 10.74 13.79 9.65
N HIS A 227 9.92 13.05 8.92
CA HIS A 227 8.58 13.51 8.53
C HIS A 227 7.67 13.71 9.75
N LEU A 228 7.69 12.75 10.68
CA LEU A 228 6.90 12.83 11.91
C LEU A 228 7.35 13.99 12.81
N GLN A 229 8.66 14.18 12.97
CA GLN A 229 9.23 15.30 13.71
C GLN A 229 8.82 16.65 13.12
N ALA A 230 8.88 16.78 11.78
CA ALA A 230 8.47 18.01 11.10
C ALA A 230 6.96 18.26 11.26
N ALA A 231 6.13 17.20 11.21
CA ALA A 231 4.68 17.30 11.39
C ALA A 231 4.27 17.75 12.78
N CYS A 232 5.02 17.34 13.82
CA CYS A 232 4.71 17.60 15.22
C CYS A 232 5.44 18.84 15.79
N LYS A 233 6.31 19.49 15.02
CA LYS A 233 7.14 20.60 15.48
C LYS A 233 6.32 21.76 16.04
N GLY A 234 6.69 22.24 17.23
CA GLY A 234 6.02 23.36 17.91
C GLY A 234 4.67 22.99 18.54
N THR A 235 4.34 21.71 18.65
CA THR A 235 3.11 21.24 19.29
C THR A 235 3.39 20.54 20.62
N SER A 236 2.35 20.32 21.44
CA SER A 236 2.46 19.61 22.72
C SER A 236 2.92 18.14 22.56
N VAL A 237 2.69 17.54 21.37
CA VAL A 237 3.07 16.15 21.07
C VAL A 237 4.52 15.99 20.61
N GLU A 238 5.22 17.08 20.35
CA GLU A 238 6.63 17.06 19.92
C GLU A 238 7.54 16.34 20.91
N THR A 239 7.28 16.45 22.20
CA THR A 239 8.05 15.77 23.25
C THR A 239 7.97 14.26 23.14
N THR A 240 6.80 13.71 22.82
CA THR A 240 6.58 12.26 22.63
C THR A 240 7.41 11.75 21.44
N VAL A 241 7.40 12.47 20.34
CA VAL A 241 8.19 12.13 19.14
C VAL A 241 9.69 12.25 19.44
N ASN A 242 10.12 13.34 20.07
CA ASN A 242 11.52 13.61 20.40
C ASN A 242 12.11 12.63 21.42
N ALA A 243 11.30 11.92 22.19
CA ALA A 243 11.77 10.84 23.07
C ALA A 243 12.47 9.70 22.29
N LYS A 244 12.20 9.55 21.00
CA LYS A 244 12.84 8.54 20.12
C LYS A 244 13.97 9.11 19.24
N ARG A 245 14.39 10.35 19.45
CA ARG A 245 15.32 11.08 18.57
C ARG A 245 16.72 10.44 18.47
N TYR A 246 17.21 9.80 19.53
CA TYR A 246 18.55 9.20 19.51
C TYR A 246 18.67 8.04 18.51
N ARG A 247 17.61 7.24 18.35
CA ARG A 247 17.56 6.15 17.40
C ARG A 247 16.93 6.55 16.06
N GLN A 248 16.31 7.73 16.01
CA GLN A 248 15.50 8.18 14.87
C GLN A 248 14.50 7.09 14.44
N ASP A 249 13.84 6.49 15.44
CA ASP A 249 12.89 5.40 15.23
C ASP A 249 11.50 5.97 14.98
N GLY A 250 11.16 6.12 13.70
CA GLY A 250 9.89 6.71 13.26
C GLY A 250 8.69 5.84 13.63
N ARG A 251 8.82 4.51 13.51
CA ARG A 251 7.75 3.59 13.91
C ARG A 251 7.47 3.69 15.41
N ALA A 252 8.51 3.58 16.24
CA ALA A 252 8.33 3.66 17.68
C ALA A 252 7.82 5.04 18.11
N ALA A 253 8.20 6.11 17.43
CA ALA A 253 7.69 7.45 17.69
C ALA A 253 6.22 7.59 17.34
N TYR A 254 5.79 7.04 16.17
CA TYR A 254 4.40 7.07 15.75
C TYR A 254 3.51 6.21 16.68
N MET A 255 3.92 4.98 17.00
CA MET A 255 3.16 4.11 17.89
C MET A 255 3.02 4.75 19.28
N ALA A 256 4.09 5.32 19.84
CA ALA A 256 4.02 6.03 21.12
C ALA A 256 3.08 7.26 21.06
N LEU A 257 3.02 7.95 19.91
CA LEU A 257 2.10 9.06 19.71
C LEU A 257 0.64 8.58 19.70
N ILE A 258 0.36 7.49 18.97
CA ILE A 258 -0.97 6.91 18.90
C ILE A 258 -1.39 6.35 20.26
N ASP A 259 -0.57 5.53 20.90
CA ASP A 259 -0.86 4.96 22.24
C ASP A 259 -1.16 6.04 23.27
N HIS A 260 -0.37 7.11 23.27
CA HIS A 260 -0.57 8.21 24.23
C HIS A 260 -1.81 9.05 23.96
N HIS A 261 -2.16 9.29 22.69
CA HIS A 261 -3.23 10.23 22.30
C HIS A 261 -4.47 9.56 21.70
N ALA A 262 -4.37 8.32 21.25
CA ALA A 262 -5.44 7.60 20.57
C ALA A 262 -5.55 6.12 21.02
N GLY A 263 -5.06 5.77 22.20
CA GLY A 263 -5.23 4.44 22.79
C GLY A 263 -6.67 4.18 23.23
N ASP A 264 -7.01 2.91 23.49
CA ASP A 264 -8.35 2.42 23.83
C ASP A 264 -9.05 3.23 24.91
N GLU A 265 -8.32 3.64 25.96
CA GLU A 265 -8.89 4.48 27.04
C GLU A 265 -9.40 5.82 26.52
N LYS A 266 -8.71 6.37 25.49
CA LYS A 266 -9.10 7.66 24.90
C LYS A 266 -10.33 7.51 24.00
N TYR A 267 -10.39 6.43 23.21
CA TYR A 267 -11.58 6.11 22.44
C TYR A 267 -12.78 5.89 23.35
N ASN A 268 -12.62 5.13 24.44
CA ASN A 268 -13.66 4.93 25.46
C ASN A 268 -14.12 6.25 26.09
N ALA A 269 -13.22 7.15 26.40
CA ALA A 269 -13.55 8.46 26.96
C ALA A 269 -14.32 9.34 25.95
N ILE A 270 -13.92 9.33 24.67
CA ILE A 270 -14.63 10.02 23.59
C ILE A 270 -16.03 9.43 23.43
N MET A 271 -16.15 8.11 23.35
CA MET A 271 -17.45 7.43 23.22
C MET A 271 -18.39 7.80 24.37
N LYS A 272 -17.92 7.75 25.60
CA LYS A 272 -18.70 8.13 26.77
C LYS A 272 -19.17 9.59 26.69
N THR A 273 -18.28 10.50 26.30
CA THR A 273 -18.59 11.92 26.16
C THR A 273 -19.57 12.18 25.02
N THR A 274 -19.34 11.57 23.85
CA THR A 274 -20.18 11.73 22.66
C THR A 274 -21.55 11.09 22.88
N MET A 275 -21.64 9.95 23.60
CA MET A 275 -22.90 9.34 23.98
C MET A 275 -23.70 10.23 24.93
N ALA A 276 -23.03 10.76 25.95
CA ALA A 276 -23.68 11.72 26.86
C ALA A 276 -24.13 12.98 26.12
N GLN A 277 -23.35 13.47 25.17
CA GLN A 277 -23.72 14.58 24.30
C GLN A 277 -24.97 14.23 23.46
N LEU A 278 -24.96 13.06 22.78
CA LEU A 278 -26.07 12.60 21.95
C LEU A 278 -27.38 12.51 22.72
N GLN A 279 -27.32 11.94 23.93
CA GLN A 279 -28.47 11.83 24.83
C GLN A 279 -28.92 13.17 25.43
N GLY A 280 -28.00 14.09 25.63
CA GLY A 280 -28.24 15.40 26.24
C GLY A 280 -28.62 16.52 25.26
N LEU A 281 -28.55 16.26 23.94
CA LEU A 281 -28.97 17.23 22.93
C LEU A 281 -30.45 17.57 23.08
N LYS A 282 -30.78 18.88 23.14
CA LYS A 282 -32.16 19.37 23.21
C LYS A 282 -32.33 20.54 22.22
N TRP A 283 -33.42 20.50 21.46
CA TRP A 283 -33.78 21.55 20.52
C TRP A 283 -35.16 22.13 20.89
N ASN A 284 -35.19 23.41 21.19
CA ASN A 284 -36.37 24.13 21.62
C ASN A 284 -36.91 25.13 20.58
N GLY A 285 -36.48 25.03 19.34
CA GLY A 285 -36.90 25.92 18.26
C GLY A 285 -36.24 27.30 18.25
N ARG A 286 -35.45 27.67 19.27
CA ARG A 286 -34.90 29.04 19.42
C ARG A 286 -33.39 29.14 19.27
N ALA A 287 -32.65 28.13 19.70
CA ALA A 287 -31.19 28.19 19.78
C ALA A 287 -30.50 28.03 18.42
N CYS A 288 -31.08 27.29 17.49
CA CYS A 288 -30.55 27.08 16.13
C CYS A 288 -31.62 26.54 15.20
N ALA A 289 -31.36 26.51 13.89
CA ALA A 289 -32.22 25.86 12.91
C ALA A 289 -32.29 24.35 13.15
N LEU A 290 -33.42 23.71 12.87
CA LEU A 290 -33.63 22.27 13.03
C LEU A 290 -32.56 21.46 12.26
N GLU A 291 -32.21 21.87 11.05
CA GLU A 291 -31.21 21.24 10.20
C GLU A 291 -29.83 21.19 10.90
N LYS A 292 -29.48 22.24 11.64
CA LYS A 292 -28.22 22.29 12.39
C LYS A 292 -28.27 21.33 13.57
N HIS A 293 -29.39 21.18 14.24
CA HIS A 293 -29.60 20.20 15.32
C HIS A 293 -29.46 18.77 14.78
N VAL A 294 -30.17 18.45 13.69
CA VAL A 294 -30.08 17.15 13.01
C VAL A 294 -28.65 16.84 12.56
N SER A 295 -27.96 17.83 11.98
CA SER A 295 -26.55 17.69 11.60
C SER A 295 -25.63 17.41 12.79
N THR A 296 -25.89 18.03 13.93
CA THR A 296 -25.13 17.78 15.16
C THR A 296 -25.40 16.37 15.69
N HIS A 297 -26.63 15.91 15.65
CA HIS A 297 -26.99 14.53 16.02
C HIS A 297 -26.31 13.51 15.13
N ARG A 298 -26.32 13.72 13.81
CA ARG A 298 -25.64 12.86 12.83
C ARG A 298 -24.14 12.80 13.10
N ARG A 299 -23.49 13.95 13.29
CA ARG A 299 -22.06 14.03 13.58
C ARG A 299 -21.67 13.26 14.85
N CYS A 300 -22.47 13.37 15.94
CA CYS A 300 -22.21 12.60 17.15
C CYS A 300 -22.32 11.09 16.89
N TYR A 301 -23.29 10.66 16.08
CA TYR A 301 -23.44 9.25 15.76
C TYR A 301 -22.29 8.73 14.88
N GLU A 302 -21.87 9.47 13.88
CA GLU A 302 -20.70 9.16 13.04
C GLU A 302 -19.42 9.06 13.88
N GLU A 303 -19.26 9.93 14.87
CA GLU A 303 -18.13 9.87 15.80
C GLU A 303 -18.15 8.60 16.66
N LEU A 304 -19.34 8.15 17.11
CA LEU A 304 -19.48 6.87 17.83
C LEU A 304 -19.13 5.68 16.94
N LEU A 305 -19.56 5.69 15.67
CA LEU A 305 -19.21 4.65 14.70
C LEU A 305 -17.71 4.58 14.50
N ASN A 306 -17.04 5.70 14.27
CA ASN A 306 -15.60 5.76 14.06
C ASN A 306 -14.81 5.24 15.29
N CYS A 307 -15.28 5.56 16.50
CA CYS A 307 -14.65 5.03 17.72
C CYS A 307 -14.86 3.52 17.88
N ALA A 308 -16.02 2.99 17.47
CA ALA A 308 -16.35 1.58 17.59
C ALA A 308 -15.53 0.67 16.68
N GLU A 309 -14.93 1.20 15.61
CA GLU A 309 -13.97 0.49 14.78
C GLU A 309 -12.68 0.11 15.55
N HIS A 310 -12.33 0.89 16.57
CA HIS A 310 -11.12 0.72 17.37
C HIS A 310 -11.38 0.01 18.69
N VAL A 311 -12.53 0.23 19.29
CA VAL A 311 -12.90 -0.34 20.59
C VAL A 311 -14.24 -1.05 20.46
N PRO A 312 -14.30 -2.38 20.68
CA PRO A 312 -15.53 -3.15 20.57
C PRO A 312 -16.51 -2.71 21.69
N THR A 313 -17.36 -1.77 21.38
CA THR A 313 -18.37 -1.23 22.31
C THR A 313 -19.71 -1.23 21.62
N MET A 314 -20.78 -1.44 22.40
CA MET A 314 -22.15 -1.40 21.88
C MET A 314 -22.55 0.05 21.59
N ILE A 315 -22.72 0.37 20.30
CA ILE A 315 -23.28 1.65 19.84
C ILE A 315 -24.80 1.54 19.67
N PRO A 316 -25.53 2.66 19.78
CA PRO A 316 -26.98 2.67 19.53
C PRO A 316 -27.30 2.15 18.12
N GLY A 317 -28.23 1.22 18.01
CA GLY A 317 -28.78 0.81 16.71
C GLY A 317 -29.57 1.96 16.06
N GLU A 318 -29.89 1.80 14.76
CA GLU A 318 -30.58 2.81 13.97
C GLU A 318 -31.90 3.27 14.61
N THR A 319 -32.71 2.33 15.12
CA THR A 319 -33.98 2.65 15.82
C THR A 319 -33.74 3.53 17.05
N GLN A 320 -32.73 3.19 17.84
CA GLN A 320 -32.39 3.94 19.06
C GLN A 320 -31.83 5.33 18.72
N ARG A 321 -31.06 5.44 17.62
CA ARG A 321 -30.59 6.73 17.09
C ARG A 321 -31.75 7.64 16.73
N VAL A 322 -32.76 7.12 16.03
CA VAL A 322 -33.96 7.86 15.66
C VAL A 322 -34.73 8.28 16.92
N THR A 323 -34.86 7.38 17.89
CA THR A 323 -35.52 7.71 19.19
C THR A 323 -34.79 8.87 19.89
N TYR A 324 -33.47 8.84 20.00
CA TYR A 324 -32.73 9.96 20.61
C TYR A 324 -32.90 11.28 19.85
N LEU A 325 -33.02 11.25 18.53
CA LEU A 325 -33.28 12.45 17.74
C LEU A 325 -34.66 12.99 18.00
N VAL A 326 -35.69 12.13 17.98
CA VAL A 326 -37.10 12.53 18.23
C VAL A 326 -37.26 13.08 19.65
N ASP A 327 -36.73 12.37 20.66
CA ASP A 327 -36.81 12.78 22.07
C ASP A 327 -36.02 14.07 22.39
N SER A 328 -35.09 14.43 21.49
CA SER A 328 -34.31 15.67 21.62
C SER A 328 -35.08 16.92 21.17
N ILE A 329 -36.22 16.77 20.48
CA ILE A 329 -36.99 17.88 19.94
C ILE A 329 -38.06 18.28 20.97
N GLU A 330 -37.83 19.39 21.67
CA GLU A 330 -38.73 19.98 22.64
C GLU A 330 -39.36 21.25 22.05
N CYS A 331 -40.31 21.09 21.13
CA CYS A 331 -40.98 22.22 20.50
C CYS A 331 -42.39 22.41 21.04
N SER A 332 -42.72 23.64 21.39
CA SER A 332 -44.07 24.00 21.83
C SER A 332 -45.05 24.25 20.67
N ASP A 333 -44.56 24.20 19.40
CA ASP A 333 -45.40 24.39 18.23
C ASP A 333 -46.22 23.12 17.92
N GLY A 334 -47.55 23.27 17.99
CA GLY A 334 -48.51 22.18 17.77
C GLY A 334 -48.35 21.42 16.46
N PRO A 335 -48.07 22.07 15.30
CA PRO A 335 -47.81 21.39 14.03
C PRO A 335 -46.59 20.50 14.03
N VAL A 336 -45.52 20.91 14.72
CA VAL A 336 -44.26 20.09 14.79
C VAL A 336 -44.48 18.87 15.68
N ASN A 337 -45.17 19.01 16.81
CA ASN A 337 -45.50 17.91 17.71
C ASN A 337 -46.50 16.91 17.08
N ALA A 338 -47.40 17.37 16.22
CA ALA A 338 -48.32 16.50 15.48
C ALA A 338 -47.65 15.68 14.38
N THR A 339 -46.49 16.12 13.92
CA THR A 339 -45.72 15.40 12.87
C THR A 339 -44.73 14.37 13.47
N LEU A 340 -44.40 14.51 14.76
CA LEU A 340 -43.46 13.64 15.48
C LEU A 340 -44.14 12.52 16.29
N GLY A 341 -45.45 12.61 16.54
CA GLY A 341 -46.28 11.58 17.17
C GLY A 341 -46.93 10.69 16.15
#